data_9ae55a0053d1e81b2dede5bd30be0867
#
_entry.id   9ae55a0053d1e81b2dede5bd30be0867
#
_cell.length_a   1.000
_cell.length_b   1.000
_cell.length_c   1.000
_cell.angle_alpha   90.00
_cell.angle_beta   90.00
_cell.angle_gamma   90.00
#
_symmetry.space_group_name_H-M   'P 1'
#
loop_
_entity.id
_entity.type
_entity.pdbx_description
1 polymer ?
#
loop_
_entity_poly.entity_id
_entity_poly.type
_entity_poly.pdbx_seq_one_letter_code
_entity_poly.pdbx_strand_id
1 'polypeptide(L)'
;MRVVQPVRHPLNDWYHTPNMERLAKQGICFSTFYAQSVSSPSRASIMTGQNATRHGVTNWINAESNNRNPFGPPQWNWKGLRKDMPTMPRVLQQAGYKTIHVGKAHFGCMGSEGENPLNIGFDVNIAGSGIGHPGSYYGEWGYGHIKGQKIRAVPDLEKYHGTDTFLSEALTIEANREITKAVEENDLSI
;
A
#
# COMPACT_ATOMS: atom_id res chain seq x y z
N MET A 1 -27.02 6.63 -0.78
CA MET A 1 -25.64 6.27 -0.77
C MET A 1 -25.08 6.02 0.62
N ARG A 2 -24.26 5.08 0.84
CA ARG A 2 -23.90 4.69 2.20
C ARG A 2 -22.46 4.20 2.22
N VAL A 3 -21.64 4.83 3.03
CA VAL A 3 -20.34 4.29 3.38
C VAL A 3 -20.57 3.03 4.21
N VAL A 4 -19.71 2.02 4.04
CA VAL A 4 -19.71 0.84 4.88
C VAL A 4 -19.46 1.24 6.33
N GLN A 5 -20.53 1.41 7.06
CA GLN A 5 -20.48 1.75 8.48
C GLN A 5 -21.48 0.91 9.24
N PRO A 6 -21.14 0.39 10.41
CA PRO A 6 -22.06 -0.34 11.27
C PRO A 6 -23.20 0.57 11.79
N VAL A 7 -22.95 1.87 11.85
CA VAL A 7 -23.95 2.89 12.21
C VAL A 7 -23.98 3.95 11.12
N ARG A 8 -25.16 4.19 10.57
CA ARG A 8 -25.37 5.25 9.57
C ARG A 8 -25.06 6.62 10.17
N HIS A 9 -24.23 7.41 9.46
CA HIS A 9 -23.94 8.78 9.83
C HIS A 9 -24.39 9.74 8.73
N PRO A 10 -25.20 10.77 9.02
CA PRO A 10 -25.77 11.66 8.00
C PRO A 10 -24.73 12.35 7.11
N LEU A 11 -23.55 12.68 7.65
CA LEU A 11 -22.44 13.29 6.89
C LEU A 11 -21.82 12.37 5.83
N ASN A 12 -22.17 11.06 5.82
CA ASN A 12 -21.69 10.09 4.85
C ASN A 12 -22.73 9.73 3.78
N ASP A 13 -23.92 10.32 3.83
CA ASP A 13 -25.01 9.98 2.90
C ASP A 13 -24.74 10.38 1.44
N TRP A 14 -23.74 11.21 1.18
CA TRP A 14 -23.36 11.67 -0.15
C TRP A 14 -22.21 10.85 -0.80
N TYR A 15 -21.59 9.90 -0.09
CA TYR A 15 -20.61 8.98 -0.68
C TYR A 15 -21.29 7.83 -1.43
N HIS A 16 -20.72 7.43 -2.57
CA HIS A 16 -21.15 6.31 -3.39
C HIS A 16 -20.15 5.15 -3.29
N THR A 17 -20.50 4.10 -2.54
CA THR A 17 -19.62 2.95 -2.30
C THR A 17 -20.31 1.59 -2.53
N PRO A 18 -20.98 1.34 -3.69
CA PRO A 18 -21.84 0.18 -3.87
C PRO A 18 -21.06 -1.14 -3.78
N ASN A 19 -19.83 -1.20 -4.27
CA ASN A 19 -19.01 -2.41 -4.23
C ASN A 19 -18.48 -2.70 -2.82
N MET A 20 -18.10 -1.68 -2.06
CA MET A 20 -17.72 -1.84 -0.66
C MET A 20 -18.91 -2.31 0.19
N GLU A 21 -20.11 -1.77 -0.06
CA GLU A 21 -21.35 -2.21 0.60
C GLU A 21 -21.67 -3.67 0.28
N ARG A 22 -21.44 -4.09 -0.98
CA ARG A 22 -21.61 -5.49 -1.39
C ARG A 22 -20.64 -6.41 -0.65
N LEU A 23 -19.36 -6.03 -0.59
CA LEU A 23 -18.35 -6.80 0.13
C LEU A 23 -18.66 -6.89 1.63
N ALA A 24 -19.09 -5.81 2.27
CA ALA A 24 -19.47 -5.80 3.67
C ALA A 24 -20.66 -6.73 3.99
N LYS A 25 -21.59 -6.92 3.03
CA LYS A 25 -22.70 -7.87 3.18
C LYS A 25 -22.27 -9.33 3.06
N GLN A 26 -21.15 -9.59 2.41
CA GLN A 26 -20.60 -10.94 2.19
C GLN A 26 -19.55 -11.32 3.24
N GLY A 27 -19.04 -10.35 3.96
CA GLY A 27 -17.96 -10.52 4.93
C GLY A 27 -18.31 -10.03 6.33
N ILE A 28 -17.28 -9.76 7.11
CA ILE A 28 -17.41 -9.23 8.47
C ILE A 28 -16.99 -7.75 8.46
N CYS A 29 -17.86 -6.90 9.00
CA CYS A 29 -17.58 -5.48 9.22
C CYS A 29 -17.23 -5.25 10.69
N PHE A 30 -15.98 -4.89 10.95
CA PHE A 30 -15.52 -4.57 12.30
C PHE A 30 -15.98 -3.16 12.69
N SER A 31 -16.76 -3.05 13.75
CA SER A 31 -17.25 -1.76 14.27
C SER A 31 -16.17 -0.98 15.02
N THR A 32 -15.16 -1.68 15.51
CA THR A 32 -14.08 -1.11 16.31
C THR A 32 -12.74 -1.62 15.76
N PHE A 33 -12.12 -0.82 14.91
CA PHE A 33 -10.85 -1.13 14.30
C PHE A 33 -9.96 0.12 14.34
N TYR A 34 -8.82 0.04 15.04
CA TYR A 34 -7.92 1.16 15.25
C TYR A 34 -6.66 1.03 14.40
N ALA A 35 -6.33 2.10 13.67
CA ALA A 35 -5.05 2.25 13.02
C ALA A 35 -4.01 2.87 13.96
N GLN A 36 -2.75 2.84 13.58
CA GLN A 36 -1.72 3.65 14.21
C GLN A 36 -1.89 5.13 13.78
N SER A 37 -1.15 6.03 14.42
CA SER A 37 -1.33 7.49 14.25
C SER A 37 -1.07 7.98 12.81
N VAL A 38 -0.22 7.30 12.04
CA VAL A 38 0.12 7.66 10.66
C VAL A 38 0.29 6.44 9.75
N SER A 39 0.54 6.69 8.44
CA SER A 39 0.56 5.67 7.38
C SER A 39 1.54 4.53 7.63
N SER A 40 2.84 4.81 7.78
CA SER A 40 3.87 3.76 7.81
C SER A 40 3.71 2.78 8.99
N PRO A 41 3.47 3.24 10.24
CA PRO A 41 3.18 2.35 11.35
C PRO A 41 1.95 1.47 11.12
N SER A 42 0.85 2.04 10.59
CA SER A 42 -0.37 1.27 10.29
C SER A 42 -0.10 0.21 9.23
N ARG A 43 0.62 0.56 8.17
CA ARG A 43 0.97 -0.37 7.09
C ARG A 43 1.89 -1.47 7.56
N ALA A 44 2.92 -1.14 8.35
CA ALA A 44 3.81 -2.13 8.96
C ALA A 44 3.05 -3.07 9.91
N SER A 45 2.12 -2.54 10.71
CA SER A 45 1.25 -3.34 11.58
C SER A 45 0.38 -4.32 10.81
N ILE A 46 -0.23 -3.88 9.68
CA ILE A 46 -1.03 -4.76 8.81
C ILE A 46 -0.16 -5.86 8.21
N MET A 47 1.02 -5.52 7.70
CA MET A 47 1.91 -6.50 7.07
C MET A 47 2.48 -7.53 8.05
N THR A 48 2.75 -7.13 9.30
CA THR A 48 3.43 -7.99 10.29
C THR A 48 2.50 -8.62 11.33
N GLY A 49 1.25 -8.16 11.42
CA GLY A 49 0.35 -8.54 12.51
C GLY A 49 0.80 -8.04 13.89
N GLN A 50 1.68 -7.04 13.95
CA GLN A 50 2.31 -6.57 15.18
C GLN A 50 1.95 -5.12 15.50
N ASN A 51 1.99 -4.76 16.77
CA ASN A 51 1.89 -3.37 17.21
C ASN A 51 3.17 -2.59 16.86
N ALA A 52 3.05 -1.28 16.66
CA ALA A 52 4.16 -0.40 16.29
C ALA A 52 5.33 -0.44 17.26
N THR A 53 5.07 -0.64 18.54
CA THR A 53 6.12 -0.80 19.57
C THR A 53 6.94 -2.07 19.37
N ARG A 54 6.37 -3.11 18.76
CA ARG A 54 7.05 -4.39 18.52
C ARG A 54 7.87 -4.40 17.24
N HIS A 55 7.31 -3.90 16.12
CA HIS A 55 8.06 -3.83 14.86
C HIS A 55 8.97 -2.59 14.77
N GLY A 56 8.84 -1.62 15.67
CA GLY A 56 9.70 -0.46 15.78
C GLY A 56 9.44 0.66 14.77
N VAL A 57 8.51 0.49 13.84
CA VAL A 57 8.09 1.55 12.90
C VAL A 57 7.01 2.38 13.60
N THR A 58 7.42 3.41 14.29
CA THR A 58 6.55 4.20 15.19
C THR A 58 6.16 5.55 14.63
N ASN A 59 6.74 5.95 13.49
CA ASN A 59 6.45 7.22 12.84
C ASN A 59 6.41 7.07 11.32
N TRP A 60 5.96 8.11 10.63
CA TRP A 60 5.95 8.18 9.17
C TRP A 60 7.37 8.05 8.61
N ILE A 61 7.56 7.20 7.61
CA ILE A 61 8.83 6.99 6.95
C ILE A 61 9.00 8.03 5.85
N ASN A 62 10.03 8.88 5.96
CA ASN A 62 10.40 9.77 4.88
C ASN A 62 11.07 8.95 3.76
N ALA A 63 10.57 9.08 2.53
CA ALA A 63 11.09 8.34 1.39
C ALA A 63 12.59 8.60 1.13
N GLU A 64 13.03 9.82 1.34
CA GLU A 64 14.35 10.32 0.92
C GLU A 64 15.43 10.28 2.02
N SER A 65 15.04 10.02 3.26
CA SER A 65 15.95 10.07 4.39
C SER A 65 15.80 8.84 5.28
N ASN A 66 16.82 8.59 6.10
CA ASN A 66 16.81 7.51 7.06
C ASN A 66 15.97 7.78 8.31
N ASN A 67 15.16 8.83 8.31
CA ASN A 67 14.26 9.23 9.40
C ASN A 67 14.91 9.29 10.79
N ARG A 68 16.19 9.56 10.88
CA ARG A 68 16.82 9.72 12.16
C ARG A 68 16.16 10.88 12.91
N ASN A 69 15.50 10.53 13.99
CA ASN A 69 14.95 11.51 14.91
C ASN A 69 15.89 11.60 16.12
N PRO A 70 16.39 12.78 16.47
CA PRO A 70 17.28 12.95 17.62
C PRO A 70 16.60 12.62 18.96
N PHE A 71 15.28 12.56 18.98
CA PHE A 71 14.47 12.26 20.16
C PHE A 71 13.97 10.81 20.25
N GLY A 72 14.24 9.99 19.22
CA GLY A 72 13.84 8.58 19.20
C GLY A 72 14.94 7.63 19.67
N PRO A 73 14.60 6.47 20.25
CA PRO A 73 15.57 5.44 20.56
C PRO A 73 16.32 4.99 19.30
N PRO A 74 17.66 4.82 19.38
CA PRO A 74 18.46 4.39 18.21
C PRO A 74 18.05 3.04 17.62
N GLN A 75 17.47 2.18 18.44
CA GLN A 75 17.03 0.83 18.07
C GLN A 75 15.66 0.78 17.36
N TRP A 76 14.93 1.89 17.30
CA TRP A 76 13.67 1.92 16.57
C TRP A 76 13.89 1.81 15.06
N ASN A 77 13.03 1.05 14.41
CA ASN A 77 13.14 0.75 12.98
C ASN A 77 12.57 1.88 12.11
N TRP A 78 13.29 2.97 12.01
CA TRP A 78 12.91 4.11 11.19
C TRP A 78 13.01 3.86 9.67
N LYS A 79 13.72 2.80 9.26
CA LYS A 79 13.90 2.47 7.83
C LYS A 79 12.74 1.69 7.23
N GLY A 80 11.93 1.04 8.06
CA GLY A 80 10.79 0.26 7.62
C GLY A 80 10.95 -1.25 7.81
N LEU A 81 10.21 -2.02 7.03
CA LEU A 81 10.25 -3.48 7.07
C LEU A 81 11.54 -4.02 6.46
N ARG A 82 11.95 -5.19 6.92
CA ARG A 82 13.15 -5.91 6.47
C ARG A 82 12.77 -7.30 5.93
N LYS A 83 13.67 -7.87 5.15
CA LYS A 83 13.52 -9.21 4.55
C LYS A 83 13.36 -10.33 5.57
N ASP A 84 13.95 -10.17 6.75
CA ASP A 84 13.93 -11.17 7.83
C ASP A 84 12.64 -11.13 8.66
N MET A 85 11.81 -10.12 8.50
CA MET A 85 10.57 -9.99 9.27
C MET A 85 9.49 -10.94 8.74
N PRO A 86 8.73 -11.59 9.65
CA PRO A 86 7.52 -12.31 9.26
C PRO A 86 6.47 -11.30 8.78
N THR A 87 5.94 -11.53 7.59
CA THR A 87 4.93 -10.68 6.98
C THR A 87 3.78 -11.52 6.44
N MET A 88 2.59 -10.96 6.41
CA MET A 88 1.40 -11.63 5.88
C MET A 88 1.61 -12.15 4.44
N PRO A 89 2.11 -11.36 3.47
CA PRO A 89 2.34 -11.86 2.13
C PRO A 89 3.34 -13.03 2.10
N ARG A 90 4.38 -13.02 2.92
CA ARG A 90 5.32 -14.15 2.99
C ARG A 90 4.68 -15.43 3.51
N VAL A 91 3.80 -15.32 4.52
CA VAL A 91 3.07 -16.49 5.05
C VAL A 91 2.15 -17.06 4.00
N LEU A 92 1.45 -16.21 3.25
CA LEU A 92 0.57 -16.61 2.16
C LEU A 92 1.34 -17.23 1.01
N GLN A 93 2.46 -16.63 0.60
CA GLN A 93 3.36 -17.16 -0.42
C GLN A 93 3.86 -18.57 -0.04
N GLN A 94 4.26 -18.79 1.21
CA GLN A 94 4.66 -20.11 1.71
C GLN A 94 3.52 -21.13 1.73
N ALA A 95 2.29 -20.67 1.81
CA ALA A 95 1.09 -21.50 1.72
C ALA A 95 0.63 -21.75 0.27
N GLY A 96 1.39 -21.30 -0.74
CA GLY A 96 1.12 -21.52 -2.15
C GLY A 96 0.23 -20.46 -2.81
N TYR A 97 -0.01 -19.34 -2.15
CA TYR A 97 -0.74 -18.23 -2.76
C TYR A 97 0.18 -17.36 -3.61
N LYS A 98 -0.32 -16.92 -4.77
CA LYS A 98 0.29 -15.85 -5.54
C LYS A 98 -0.01 -14.52 -4.85
N THR A 99 1.01 -13.80 -4.46
CA THR A 99 0.87 -12.54 -3.71
C THR A 99 1.15 -11.34 -4.60
N ILE A 100 0.15 -10.48 -4.77
CA ILE A 100 0.19 -9.37 -5.72
C ILE A 100 0.04 -8.05 -4.95
N HIS A 101 1.00 -7.15 -5.13
CA HIS A 101 0.94 -5.79 -4.61
C HIS A 101 0.77 -4.79 -5.76
N VAL A 102 -0.25 -3.95 -5.67
CA VAL A 102 -0.49 -2.86 -6.63
C VAL A 102 -0.78 -1.56 -5.89
N GLY A 103 -0.02 -0.52 -6.18
CA GLY A 103 -0.18 0.81 -5.60
C GLY A 103 0.80 1.13 -4.47
N LYS A 104 0.38 1.97 -3.53
CA LYS A 104 1.24 2.46 -2.45
C LYS A 104 1.78 1.33 -1.57
N ALA A 105 3.10 1.17 -1.52
CA ALA A 105 3.79 0.32 -0.56
C ALA A 105 4.15 1.07 0.73
N HIS A 106 5.11 1.94 0.69
CA HIS A 106 5.56 2.75 1.83
C HIS A 106 5.92 1.89 3.05
N PHE A 107 6.51 0.72 2.81
CA PHE A 107 6.95 -0.21 3.85
C PHE A 107 8.38 0.05 4.32
N GLY A 108 9.14 0.88 3.58
CA GLY A 108 10.49 1.30 3.88
C GLY A 108 10.86 2.56 3.09
N CYS A 109 11.93 3.24 3.52
CA CYS A 109 12.48 4.38 2.77
C CYS A 109 13.24 3.90 1.52
N MET A 110 13.53 4.81 0.61
CA MET A 110 14.35 4.57 -0.58
C MET A 110 15.72 4.00 -0.17
N GLY A 111 16.20 3.01 -0.88
CA GLY A 111 17.45 2.29 -0.58
C GLY A 111 17.37 1.32 0.59
N SER A 112 16.22 1.16 1.24
CA SER A 112 16.00 0.14 2.27
C SER A 112 15.37 -1.13 1.69
N GLU A 113 15.43 -2.24 2.42
CA GLU A 113 14.83 -3.51 1.98
C GLU A 113 13.31 -3.39 1.80
N GLY A 114 12.63 -2.65 2.68
CA GLY A 114 11.19 -2.44 2.61
C GLY A 114 10.73 -1.43 1.54
N GLU A 115 11.65 -0.83 0.79
CA GLU A 115 11.29 -0.05 -0.39
C GLU A 115 10.57 -0.91 -1.43
N ASN A 116 11.08 -2.12 -1.65
CA ASN A 116 10.53 -3.03 -2.65
C ASN A 116 9.65 -4.11 -1.98
N PRO A 117 8.34 -4.14 -2.27
CA PRO A 117 7.42 -5.16 -1.78
C PRO A 117 7.83 -6.61 -2.03
N LEU A 118 8.57 -6.90 -3.09
CA LEU A 118 9.09 -8.25 -3.38
C LEU A 118 9.99 -8.76 -2.24
N ASN A 119 10.69 -7.87 -1.57
CA ASN A 119 11.57 -8.23 -0.44
C ASN A 119 10.80 -8.69 0.80
N ILE A 120 9.52 -8.38 0.91
CA ILE A 120 8.70 -8.72 2.08
C ILE A 120 7.65 -9.80 1.80
N GLY A 121 7.78 -10.50 0.65
CA GLY A 121 7.00 -11.70 0.34
C GLY A 121 5.90 -11.52 -0.70
N PHE A 122 5.89 -10.42 -1.44
CA PHE A 122 5.07 -10.33 -2.65
C PHE A 122 5.78 -10.96 -3.85
N ASP A 123 5.03 -11.64 -4.73
CA ASP A 123 5.51 -12.20 -5.99
C ASP A 123 5.48 -11.16 -7.11
N VAL A 124 4.51 -10.26 -7.05
CA VAL A 124 4.34 -9.16 -8.01
C VAL A 124 4.28 -7.84 -7.28
N ASN A 125 4.95 -6.82 -7.82
CA ASN A 125 4.85 -5.45 -7.36
C ASN A 125 4.64 -4.52 -8.55
N ILE A 126 3.58 -3.72 -8.49
CA ILE A 126 3.29 -2.66 -9.45
C ILE A 126 3.05 -1.37 -8.67
N ALA A 127 3.77 -0.32 -9.01
CA ALA A 127 3.65 1.01 -8.39
C ALA A 127 4.06 1.09 -6.91
N GLY A 128 4.52 -0.02 -6.31
CA GLY A 128 4.96 -0.05 -4.91
C GLY A 128 6.41 0.41 -4.76
N SER A 129 6.63 1.41 -3.90
CA SER A 129 7.96 1.95 -3.59
C SER A 129 8.01 2.58 -2.21
N GLY A 130 9.14 3.21 -1.87
CA GLY A 130 9.32 3.94 -0.62
C GLY A 130 8.55 5.25 -0.51
N ILE A 131 7.88 5.70 -1.58
CA ILE A 131 7.13 6.97 -1.56
C ILE A 131 5.83 6.86 -0.77
N GLY A 132 5.55 7.86 0.05
CA GLY A 132 4.35 7.89 0.89
C GLY A 132 3.08 8.39 0.19
N HIS A 133 3.23 9.12 -0.91
CA HIS A 133 2.15 9.62 -1.76
C HIS A 133 2.71 10.02 -3.15
N PRO A 134 1.91 9.99 -4.22
CA PRO A 134 2.33 10.43 -5.54
C PRO A 134 2.54 11.94 -5.58
N GLY A 135 3.32 12.43 -6.53
CA GLY A 135 3.47 13.85 -6.81
C GLY A 135 2.31 14.44 -7.60
N SER A 136 1.64 13.61 -8.40
CA SER A 136 0.43 13.94 -9.16
C SER A 136 -0.46 12.72 -9.33
N TYR A 137 -1.71 12.93 -9.80
CA TYR A 137 -2.70 11.87 -9.91
C TYR A 137 -3.12 11.55 -11.35
N TYR A 138 -2.58 12.24 -12.35
CA TYR A 138 -2.86 12.02 -13.75
C TYR A 138 -1.62 11.61 -14.54
N GLY A 139 -1.81 10.76 -15.54
CA GLY A 139 -0.75 10.30 -16.43
C GLY A 139 -0.09 11.43 -17.21
N GLU A 140 -0.81 12.51 -17.51
CA GLU A 140 -0.26 13.73 -18.13
C GLU A 140 1.00 14.22 -17.41
N TRP A 141 1.05 14.05 -16.08
CA TRP A 141 2.17 14.44 -15.23
C TRP A 141 3.05 13.26 -14.81
N GLY A 142 2.86 12.09 -15.41
CA GLY A 142 3.63 10.88 -15.10
C GLY A 142 3.51 10.42 -13.65
N TYR A 143 2.37 10.72 -12.98
CA TYR A 143 2.09 10.41 -11.57
C TYR A 143 3.16 10.87 -10.57
N GLY A 144 4.09 11.72 -11.02
CA GLY A 144 5.29 12.07 -10.28
C GLY A 144 5.45 13.51 -9.99
N HIS A 145 4.50 14.45 -10.53
CA HIS A 145 5.22 15.63 -10.79
C HIS A 145 4.39 16.84 -10.99
N ILE A 146 4.78 17.84 -10.27
CA ILE A 146 4.59 19.24 -10.64
C ILE A 146 5.90 19.72 -11.27
N LYS A 147 5.87 20.01 -12.60
CA LYS A 147 6.95 20.66 -13.37
C LYS A 147 8.40 20.25 -13.03
N GLY A 148 8.90 19.21 -13.65
CA GLY A 148 10.34 18.89 -13.67
C GLY A 148 10.90 18.17 -12.40
N GLN A 149 10.17 17.94 -11.32
CA GLN A 149 10.65 17.21 -10.14
C GLN A 149 10.15 15.76 -10.12
N LYS A 150 11.00 14.80 -10.35
CA LYS A 150 10.69 13.36 -10.37
C LYS A 150 10.61 12.72 -8.97
N ILE A 151 10.65 13.50 -7.91
CA ILE A 151 10.89 13.06 -6.53
C ILE A 151 9.83 12.09 -6.00
N ARG A 152 8.64 12.07 -6.59
CA ARG A 152 7.51 11.22 -6.14
C ARG A 152 6.80 10.55 -7.30
N ALA A 153 7.56 10.20 -8.34
CA ALA A 153 7.04 9.45 -9.47
C ALA A 153 6.65 8.04 -9.02
N VAL A 154 5.43 7.66 -9.33
CA VAL A 154 4.97 6.30 -9.12
C VAL A 154 5.63 5.42 -10.19
N PRO A 155 6.38 4.36 -9.83
CA PRO A 155 7.03 3.49 -10.81
C PRO A 155 6.02 2.58 -11.54
N ASP A 156 6.49 1.92 -12.58
CA ASP A 156 5.79 0.83 -13.30
C ASP A 156 4.52 1.25 -14.05
N LEU A 157 4.26 2.54 -14.18
CA LEU A 157 3.07 3.08 -14.86
C LEU A 157 3.43 3.93 -16.09
N GLU A 158 4.63 3.78 -16.66
CA GLU A 158 5.16 4.58 -17.76
C GLU A 158 4.26 4.54 -19.00
N LYS A 159 3.55 3.43 -19.24
CA LYS A 159 2.63 3.28 -20.36
C LYS A 159 1.41 4.21 -20.32
N TYR A 160 1.11 4.78 -19.16
CA TYR A 160 0.03 5.75 -18.98
C TYR A 160 0.54 7.20 -19.02
N HIS A 161 1.85 7.42 -19.11
CA HIS A 161 2.39 8.77 -19.14
C HIS A 161 1.94 9.52 -20.41
N GLY A 162 1.61 10.79 -20.22
CA GLY A 162 1.09 11.64 -21.30
C GLY A 162 -0.42 11.46 -21.59
N THR A 163 -1.12 10.62 -20.81
CA THR A 163 -2.57 10.43 -20.92
C THR A 163 -3.32 11.12 -19.78
N ASP A 164 -4.63 11.26 -19.92
CA ASP A 164 -5.55 11.77 -18.88
C ASP A 164 -5.98 10.67 -17.88
N THR A 165 -5.37 9.50 -17.94
CA THR A 165 -5.71 8.37 -17.06
C THR A 165 -5.42 8.73 -15.60
N PHE A 166 -6.44 8.61 -14.75
CA PHE A 166 -6.32 8.86 -13.31
C PHE A 166 -5.59 7.69 -12.63
N LEU A 167 -4.77 7.98 -11.62
CA LEU A 167 -3.92 6.98 -10.96
C LEU A 167 -4.69 5.76 -10.46
N SER A 168 -5.85 5.94 -9.83
CA SER A 168 -6.65 4.82 -9.35
C SER A 168 -7.20 3.96 -10.48
N GLU A 169 -7.48 4.53 -11.64
CA GLU A 169 -7.88 3.80 -12.85
C GLU A 169 -6.71 2.94 -13.35
N ALA A 170 -5.53 3.54 -13.54
CA ALA A 170 -4.33 2.83 -13.96
C ALA A 170 -4.02 1.65 -13.03
N LEU A 171 -4.02 1.88 -11.71
CA LEU A 171 -3.80 0.83 -10.71
C LEU A 171 -4.85 -0.28 -10.76
N THR A 172 -6.12 0.07 -11.01
CA THR A 172 -7.20 -0.92 -11.12
C THR A 172 -7.04 -1.79 -12.36
N ILE A 173 -6.65 -1.20 -13.50
CA ILE A 173 -6.36 -1.93 -14.74
C ILE A 173 -5.22 -2.92 -14.51
N GLU A 174 -4.12 -2.47 -13.89
CA GLU A 174 -2.98 -3.33 -13.59
C GLU A 174 -3.33 -4.46 -12.61
N ALA A 175 -4.07 -4.15 -11.55
CA ALA A 175 -4.51 -5.16 -10.59
C ALA A 175 -5.38 -6.24 -11.25
N ASN A 176 -6.35 -5.83 -12.06
CA ASN A 176 -7.21 -6.76 -12.80
C ASN A 176 -6.41 -7.64 -13.76
N ARG A 177 -5.41 -7.08 -14.44
CA ARG A 177 -4.53 -7.82 -15.35
C ARG A 177 -3.76 -8.92 -14.60
N GLU A 178 -3.15 -8.60 -13.49
CA GLU A 178 -2.37 -9.57 -12.71
C GLU A 178 -3.25 -10.63 -12.04
N ILE A 179 -4.45 -10.27 -11.59
CA ILE A 179 -5.44 -11.21 -11.07
C ILE A 179 -5.89 -12.17 -12.17
N THR A 180 -6.23 -11.67 -13.36
CA THR A 180 -6.64 -12.52 -14.49
C THR A 180 -5.52 -13.49 -14.86
N LYS A 181 -4.28 -13.02 -14.95
CA LYS A 181 -3.13 -13.87 -15.22
C LYS A 181 -2.96 -14.97 -14.16
N ALA A 182 -3.04 -14.64 -12.88
CA ALA A 182 -2.93 -15.61 -11.80
C ALA A 182 -4.04 -16.67 -11.85
N VAL A 183 -5.28 -16.28 -12.19
CA VAL A 183 -6.40 -17.23 -12.37
C VAL A 183 -6.17 -18.14 -13.56
N GLU A 184 -5.67 -17.63 -14.70
CA GLU A 184 -5.36 -18.42 -15.90
C GLU A 184 -4.21 -19.42 -15.64
N GLU A 185 -3.24 -19.05 -14.82
CA GLU A 185 -2.12 -19.91 -14.40
C GLU A 185 -2.53 -20.91 -13.30
N ASN A 186 -3.79 -20.93 -12.84
CA ASN A 186 -4.31 -21.70 -11.71
C ASN A 186 -3.60 -21.41 -10.38
N ASP A 187 -3.03 -20.25 -10.24
CA ASP A 187 -2.44 -19.78 -8.99
C ASP A 187 -3.52 -19.26 -8.05
N LEU A 188 -3.47 -19.65 -6.78
CA LEU A 188 -4.29 -19.02 -5.74
C LEU A 188 -3.78 -17.58 -5.53
N SER A 189 -4.56 -16.57 -5.95
CA SER A 189 -4.17 -15.16 -5.83
C SER A 189 -4.83 -14.45 -4.65
N ILE A 190 -4.06 -13.62 -3.97
CA ILE A 190 -4.52 -12.69 -2.93
C ILE A 190 -3.93 -11.30 -3.18
#